data_a0be1354de8765e517e81d39fc862b7a
#
_entry.id   a0be1354de8765e517e81d39fc862b7a
#
_cell.length_a   1.000
_cell.length_b   1.000
_cell.length_c   1.000
_cell.angle_alpha   90.00
_cell.angle_beta   90.00
_cell.angle_gamma   90.00
#
_symmetry.space_group_name_H-M   'P 1'
#
loop_
_entity.id
_entity.type
_entity.pdbx_description
1 polymer ?
#
loop_
_entity_poly.entity_id
_entity_poly.type
_entity_poly.pdbx_seq_one_letter_code
_entity_poly.pdbx_strand_id
1 'polypeptide(L)'
;MKKNVFFYFLSLLFLISCVKHEVIPAPKQTVVLTSSFRGIIGGTDIKWLQNVDDYICTPSQDKLITSSSDKQNSAIYKSKIASPSAKGQISVSLGSIYWINDAIATKLMFSNFFDAFKVTPPNYSSGGKQGFEVRYIDNLGTEWLSDSLSVLPQNVTITKLSYESDLKLDYCKFTATFNCHLFHFNKEKNKNDSLEVQNAVFKGWFTRH
;
A
#
# COMPACT_ATOMS: atom_id res chain seq x y z
N MET A 1 -19.22 1.30 -77.95
CA MET A 1 -19.88 1.25 -76.62
C MET A 1 -19.24 0.33 -75.58
N LYS A 2 -18.28 -0.55 -75.88
CA LYS A 2 -17.67 -1.49 -74.87
C LYS A 2 -16.56 -0.88 -74.01
N LYS A 3 -15.90 0.24 -74.43
CA LYS A 3 -14.79 0.85 -73.67
C LYS A 3 -15.24 1.66 -72.45
N ASN A 4 -16.44 2.24 -72.45
CA ASN A 4 -16.89 3.11 -71.34
C ASN A 4 -17.42 2.30 -70.16
N VAL A 5 -17.89 1.10 -70.35
CA VAL A 5 -18.39 0.21 -69.24
C VAL A 5 -17.25 -0.25 -68.37
N PHE A 6 -16.07 -0.50 -68.96
CA PHE A 6 -14.89 -0.93 -68.20
C PHE A 6 -14.36 0.16 -67.26
N PHE A 7 -14.48 1.42 -67.66
CA PHE A 7 -14.03 2.55 -66.88
C PHE A 7 -14.95 2.82 -65.66
N TYR A 8 -16.25 2.59 -65.79
CA TYR A 8 -17.22 2.68 -64.70
C TYR A 8 -17.05 1.53 -63.69
N PHE A 9 -16.67 0.36 -64.16
CA PHE A 9 -16.43 -0.79 -63.27
C PHE A 9 -15.13 -0.62 -62.46
N LEU A 10 -14.10 -0.05 -63.04
CA LEU A 10 -12.83 0.28 -62.38
C LEU A 10 -13.00 1.41 -61.35
N SER A 11 -13.85 2.39 -61.64
CA SER A 11 -14.17 3.48 -60.68
C SER A 11 -14.95 3.01 -59.46
N LEU A 12 -15.80 1.98 -59.62
CA LEU A 12 -16.60 1.42 -58.50
C LEU A 12 -15.74 0.63 -57.51
N LEU A 13 -14.63 0.04 -57.97
CA LEU A 13 -13.70 -0.72 -57.14
C LEU A 13 -12.91 0.18 -56.14
N PHE A 14 -12.69 1.47 -56.47
CA PHE A 14 -12.00 2.40 -55.56
C PHE A 14 -12.87 2.91 -54.42
N LEU A 15 -14.20 2.72 -54.47
CA LEU A 15 -15.11 3.19 -53.42
C LEU A 15 -15.27 2.20 -52.24
N ILE A 16 -14.75 1.00 -52.35
CA ILE A 16 -14.91 -0.07 -51.33
C ILE A 16 -13.71 -0.11 -50.35
N SER A 17 -12.70 0.75 -50.56
CA SER A 17 -11.44 0.69 -49.80
C SER A 17 -11.39 1.56 -48.53
N CYS A 18 -12.51 2.03 -48.01
CA CYS A 18 -12.57 2.67 -46.69
C CYS A 18 -13.14 1.69 -45.65
N VAL A 19 -12.41 0.62 -45.39
CA VAL A 19 -12.62 -0.10 -44.13
C VAL A 19 -12.08 0.82 -43.03
N LYS A 20 -12.96 1.47 -42.27
CA LYS A 20 -12.60 2.13 -41.04
C LYS A 20 -11.88 1.08 -40.17
N HIS A 21 -10.57 1.20 -40.05
CA HIS A 21 -9.84 0.49 -39.02
C HIS A 21 -10.37 0.99 -37.67
N GLU A 22 -11.22 0.23 -37.05
CA GLU A 22 -11.62 0.47 -35.68
C GLU A 22 -10.37 0.27 -34.82
N VAL A 23 -9.79 1.37 -34.37
CA VAL A 23 -8.65 1.33 -33.46
C VAL A 23 -9.19 0.83 -32.12
N ILE A 24 -9.02 -0.45 -31.87
CA ILE A 24 -9.32 -1.04 -30.56
C ILE A 24 -8.33 -0.40 -29.58
N PRO A 25 -8.82 0.44 -28.62
CA PRO A 25 -7.93 1.02 -27.63
C PRO A 25 -7.17 -0.08 -26.88
N ALA A 26 -5.89 0.13 -26.63
CA ALA A 26 -5.13 -0.80 -25.80
C ALA A 26 -5.84 -1.00 -24.45
N PRO A 27 -5.93 -2.24 -23.95
CA PRO A 27 -6.58 -2.54 -22.69
C PRO A 27 -5.95 -1.68 -21.57
N LYS A 28 -6.80 -1.04 -20.76
CA LYS A 28 -6.32 -0.27 -19.61
C LYS A 28 -5.57 -1.21 -18.67
N GLN A 29 -4.35 -0.85 -18.34
CA GLN A 29 -3.62 -1.53 -17.27
C GLN A 29 -4.38 -1.31 -15.96
N THR A 30 -4.86 -2.38 -15.35
CA THR A 30 -5.51 -2.39 -14.05
C THR A 30 -4.69 -3.22 -13.09
N VAL A 31 -4.44 -2.67 -11.90
CA VAL A 31 -3.74 -3.38 -10.82
C VAL A 31 -4.77 -4.08 -9.95
N VAL A 32 -4.62 -5.39 -9.78
CA VAL A 32 -5.46 -6.15 -8.85
C VAL A 32 -4.90 -6.03 -7.44
N LEU A 33 -5.64 -5.36 -6.57
CA LEU A 33 -5.27 -5.11 -5.19
C LEU A 33 -6.13 -5.97 -4.26
N THR A 34 -5.49 -6.76 -3.42
CA THR A 34 -6.17 -7.60 -2.42
C THR A 34 -5.54 -7.40 -1.06
N SER A 35 -6.35 -7.25 -0.03
CA SER A 35 -5.91 -7.05 1.33
C SER A 35 -6.55 -8.01 2.32
N SER A 36 -5.86 -8.26 3.39
CA SER A 36 -6.39 -9.01 4.53
C SER A 36 -5.54 -8.79 5.77
N PHE A 37 -6.15 -8.95 6.92
CA PHE A 37 -5.47 -9.12 8.20
C PHE A 37 -5.98 -10.37 8.89
N ARG A 38 -5.08 -11.12 9.52
CA ARG A 38 -5.37 -12.18 10.46
C ARG A 38 -4.31 -12.20 11.56
N GLY A 39 -4.70 -12.53 12.76
CA GLY A 39 -3.80 -12.63 13.90
C GLY A 39 -4.57 -12.68 15.22
N ILE A 40 -3.87 -12.94 16.30
CA ILE A 40 -4.43 -12.93 17.65
C ILE A 40 -4.00 -11.61 18.29
N ILE A 41 -4.95 -10.79 18.72
CA ILE A 41 -4.69 -9.54 19.43
C ILE A 41 -5.34 -9.60 20.80
N GLY A 42 -4.55 -9.51 21.88
CA GLY A 42 -5.06 -9.60 23.24
C GLY A 42 -5.83 -10.89 23.51
N GLY A 43 -5.41 -12.01 22.90
CA GLY A 43 -6.08 -13.31 23.03
C GLY A 43 -7.29 -13.50 22.11
N THR A 44 -7.70 -12.50 21.34
CA THR A 44 -8.83 -12.58 20.40
C THR A 44 -8.35 -12.88 19.00
N ASP A 45 -8.87 -13.91 18.35
CA ASP A 45 -8.61 -14.22 16.93
C ASP A 45 -9.35 -13.20 16.04
N ILE A 46 -8.61 -12.50 15.22
CA ILE A 46 -9.12 -11.47 14.32
C ILE A 46 -8.82 -11.87 12.88
N LYS A 47 -9.87 -11.79 12.03
CA LYS A 47 -9.75 -12.06 10.60
C LYS A 47 -10.58 -11.04 9.81
N TRP A 48 -9.90 -10.14 9.13
CA TRP A 48 -10.51 -9.15 8.24
C TRP A 48 -10.10 -9.41 6.80
N LEU A 49 -11.07 -9.57 5.94
CA LEU A 49 -10.88 -9.82 4.51
C LEU A 49 -11.45 -8.66 3.71
N GLN A 50 -10.79 -8.30 2.65
CA GLN A 50 -11.27 -7.24 1.74
C GLN A 50 -12.67 -7.57 1.23
N ASN A 51 -13.57 -6.57 1.27
CA ASN A 51 -14.97 -6.65 0.86
C ASN A 51 -15.83 -7.62 1.69
N VAL A 52 -15.34 -8.07 2.84
CA VAL A 52 -16.13 -8.76 3.84
C VAL A 52 -16.33 -7.80 5.01
N ASP A 53 -17.56 -7.63 5.49
CA ASP A 53 -17.92 -6.65 6.53
C ASP A 53 -17.40 -5.23 6.22
N ASP A 54 -17.40 -4.85 4.93
CA ASP A 54 -16.94 -3.58 4.40
C ASP A 54 -15.47 -3.24 4.66
N TYR A 55 -14.64 -4.22 5.03
CA TYR A 55 -13.21 -3.97 5.19
C TYR A 55 -12.54 -3.65 3.87
N ILE A 56 -11.86 -2.51 3.85
CA ILE A 56 -11.07 -2.03 2.71
C ILE A 56 -9.67 -1.65 3.17
N CYS A 57 -8.72 -1.76 2.25
CA CYS A 57 -7.36 -1.27 2.46
C CYS A 57 -7.18 0.10 1.81
N THR A 58 -6.69 1.04 2.59
CA THR A 58 -6.39 2.40 2.14
C THR A 58 -4.92 2.69 2.37
N PRO A 59 -4.12 2.90 1.31
CA PRO A 59 -2.75 3.37 1.42
C PRO A 59 -2.72 4.86 1.69
N SER A 60 -1.69 5.34 2.38
CA SER A 60 -1.40 6.76 2.55
C SER A 60 0.09 7.00 2.73
N GLN A 61 0.50 8.27 2.69
CA GLN A 61 1.87 8.70 2.93
C GLN A 61 1.87 9.91 3.85
N ASP A 62 2.78 9.92 4.81
CA ASP A 62 3.14 11.14 5.54
C ASP A 62 4.44 11.67 4.95
N LYS A 63 4.39 12.82 4.29
CA LYS A 63 5.53 13.44 3.63
C LYS A 63 6.00 14.66 4.40
N LEU A 64 7.31 14.79 4.51
CA LEU A 64 7.98 16.02 4.89
C LEU A 64 8.72 16.55 3.66
N ILE A 65 8.16 17.57 3.03
CA ILE A 65 8.76 18.26 1.89
C ILE A 65 9.39 19.56 2.40
N THR A 66 10.66 19.74 2.11
CA THR A 66 11.41 20.94 2.51
C THR A 66 11.58 21.88 1.31
N SER A 67 11.36 23.16 1.52
CA SER A 67 11.50 24.18 0.46
C SER A 67 12.96 24.56 0.16
N SER A 68 13.92 24.05 0.92
CA SER A 68 15.35 24.33 0.71
C SER A 68 15.99 23.20 -0.09
N SER A 69 16.74 23.54 -1.13
CA SER A 69 17.47 22.58 -2.00
C SER A 69 18.46 21.70 -1.24
N ASP A 70 18.92 22.14 -0.06
CA ASP A 70 19.95 21.44 0.72
C ASP A 70 19.34 20.50 1.76
N LYS A 71 18.01 20.50 1.90
CA LYS A 71 17.31 19.68 2.88
C LYS A 71 16.70 18.44 2.24
N GLN A 72 16.77 17.37 2.99
CA GLN A 72 16.28 16.07 2.60
C GLN A 72 14.75 15.96 2.81
N ASN A 73 14.04 15.63 1.78
CA ASN A 73 12.63 15.23 1.85
C ASN A 73 12.51 13.83 2.41
N SER A 74 11.38 13.51 3.00
CA SER A 74 11.12 12.15 3.49
C SER A 74 9.66 11.74 3.37
N ALA A 75 9.42 10.43 3.36
CA ALA A 75 8.07 9.88 3.46
C ALA A 75 8.03 8.60 4.28
N ILE A 76 6.91 8.44 4.99
CA ILE A 76 6.50 7.22 5.66
C ILE A 76 5.29 6.68 4.90
N TYR A 77 5.36 5.44 4.48
CA TYR A 77 4.28 4.76 3.79
C TYR A 77 3.39 4.02 4.77
N LYS A 78 2.08 4.11 4.58
CA LYS A 78 1.08 3.50 5.45
C LYS A 78 0.11 2.65 4.63
N SER A 79 -0.34 1.56 5.22
CA SER A 79 -1.37 0.70 4.66
C SER A 79 -2.35 0.38 5.78
N LYS A 80 -3.62 0.79 5.65
CA LYS A 80 -4.64 0.67 6.68
C LYS A 80 -5.78 -0.21 6.21
N ILE A 81 -6.16 -1.20 7.01
CA ILE A 81 -7.38 -1.99 6.83
C ILE A 81 -8.40 -1.53 7.86
N ALA A 82 -9.53 -1.03 7.38
CA ALA A 82 -10.62 -0.50 8.18
C ALA A 82 -11.96 -0.75 7.50
N SER A 83 -13.03 -0.74 8.29
CA SER A 83 -14.41 -0.80 7.81
C SER A 83 -15.17 0.44 8.29
N PRO A 84 -16.03 1.06 7.45
CA PRO A 84 -16.93 2.11 7.91
C PRO A 84 -18.05 1.60 8.82
N SER A 85 -18.37 0.31 8.76
CA SER A 85 -19.41 -0.34 9.57
C SER A 85 -18.90 -0.95 10.88
N ALA A 86 -17.56 -1.09 11.03
CA ALA A 86 -16.94 -1.63 12.23
C ALA A 86 -15.88 -0.66 12.78
N LYS A 87 -15.72 -0.61 14.11
CA LYS A 87 -14.75 0.29 14.73
C LYS A 87 -13.32 -0.23 14.68
N GLY A 88 -13.13 -1.54 14.68
CA GLY A 88 -11.80 -2.15 14.68
C GLY A 88 -11.05 -1.85 13.38
N GLN A 89 -9.81 -1.40 13.48
CA GLN A 89 -8.94 -1.18 12.33
C GLN A 89 -7.48 -1.45 12.68
N ILE A 90 -6.70 -1.85 11.68
CA ILE A 90 -5.26 -2.02 11.82
C ILE A 90 -4.54 -1.33 10.68
N SER A 91 -3.42 -0.71 10.99
CA SER A 91 -2.52 -0.18 9.97
C SER A 91 -1.09 -0.58 10.27
N VAL A 92 -0.33 -0.74 9.21
CA VAL A 92 1.12 -0.86 9.28
C VAL A 92 1.73 0.32 8.55
N SER A 93 2.81 0.85 9.09
CA SER A 93 3.61 1.86 8.41
C SER A 93 5.06 1.41 8.31
N LEU A 94 5.74 1.92 7.29
CA LEU A 94 7.15 1.66 7.04
C LEU A 94 7.82 2.95 6.55
N GLY A 95 8.83 3.39 7.22
CA GLY A 95 9.55 4.64 6.94
C GLY A 95 10.99 4.55 7.41
N SER A 96 11.82 5.56 7.07
CA SER A 96 11.51 6.62 6.12
C SER A 96 12.34 6.42 4.87
N ILE A 97 11.74 6.64 3.72
CA ILE A 97 12.50 6.89 2.51
C ILE A 97 12.93 8.36 2.47
N TYR A 98 14.12 8.64 1.95
CA TYR A 98 14.70 9.99 1.83
C TYR A 98 15.09 10.31 0.40
N TRP A 99 14.88 11.56 -0.04
CA TRP A 99 15.30 12.05 -1.36
C TRP A 99 15.53 13.55 -1.36
N ILE A 100 16.13 14.10 -2.44
CA ILE A 100 16.44 15.52 -2.60
C ILE A 100 15.84 16.01 -3.93
N ASN A 101 15.49 17.29 -3.99
CA ASN A 101 15.11 18.07 -5.16
C ASN A 101 13.74 17.79 -5.80
N ASP A 102 13.15 16.62 -5.64
CA ASP A 102 11.86 16.28 -6.24
C ASP A 102 10.70 16.39 -5.25
N ALA A 103 9.49 16.60 -5.75
CA ALA A 103 8.29 16.61 -4.92
C ALA A 103 7.92 15.22 -4.39
N ILE A 104 8.37 14.17 -5.07
CA ILE A 104 8.16 12.76 -4.69
C ILE A 104 9.42 11.94 -4.95
N ALA A 105 9.62 10.88 -4.17
CA ALA A 105 10.67 9.91 -4.45
C ALA A 105 10.49 9.29 -5.84
N THR A 106 11.57 9.01 -6.56
CA THR A 106 11.49 8.33 -7.86
C THR A 106 10.95 6.90 -7.71
N LYS A 107 10.47 6.32 -8.79
CA LYS A 107 9.99 4.91 -8.79
C LYS A 107 11.09 3.94 -8.36
N LEU A 108 12.33 4.18 -8.80
CA LEU A 108 13.49 3.37 -8.42
C LEU A 108 13.81 3.49 -6.92
N MET A 109 13.76 4.70 -6.36
CA MET A 109 13.97 4.89 -4.91
C MET A 109 12.89 4.19 -4.10
N PHE A 110 11.62 4.29 -4.55
CA PHE A 110 10.49 3.61 -3.93
C PHE A 110 10.67 2.09 -3.92
N SER A 111 11.04 1.47 -5.05
CA SER A 111 11.25 0.03 -5.11
C SER A 111 12.47 -0.41 -4.29
N ASN A 112 13.60 0.28 -4.42
CA ASN A 112 14.83 -0.06 -3.68
C ASN A 112 14.64 0.03 -2.17
N PHE A 113 13.86 1.00 -1.70
CA PHE A 113 13.56 1.14 -0.28
C PHE A 113 12.88 -0.12 0.28
N PHE A 114 11.86 -0.64 -0.39
CA PHE A 114 11.19 -1.85 0.08
C PHE A 114 12.00 -3.12 -0.17
N ASP A 115 12.77 -3.17 -1.25
CA ASP A 115 13.61 -4.32 -1.58
C ASP A 115 14.69 -4.60 -0.53
N ALA A 116 15.15 -3.57 0.17
CA ALA A 116 16.09 -3.73 1.28
C ALA A 116 15.53 -4.66 2.37
N PHE A 117 14.21 -4.67 2.57
CA PHE A 117 13.55 -5.51 3.59
C PHE A 117 13.34 -6.97 3.16
N LYS A 118 13.68 -7.34 1.93
CA LYS A 118 13.77 -8.74 1.53
C LYS A 118 14.96 -9.46 2.18
N VAL A 119 16.00 -8.70 2.49
CA VAL A 119 17.26 -9.23 3.05
C VAL A 119 17.34 -8.98 4.56
N THR A 120 17.02 -7.74 4.97
CA THR A 120 17.11 -7.33 6.37
C THR A 120 15.73 -6.92 6.87
N PRO A 121 15.13 -7.64 7.82
CA PRO A 121 13.87 -7.25 8.40
C PRO A 121 13.94 -5.82 8.99
N PRO A 122 12.89 -5.01 8.88
CA PRO A 122 12.88 -3.69 9.48
C PRO A 122 12.83 -3.81 11.01
N ASN A 123 13.45 -2.86 11.68
CA ASN A 123 13.27 -2.68 13.11
C ASN A 123 11.91 -2.05 13.40
N TYR A 124 11.38 -2.27 14.60
CA TYR A 124 10.21 -1.53 15.05
C TYR A 124 10.54 -0.06 15.27
N SER A 125 9.55 0.79 15.05
CA SER A 125 9.63 2.24 15.21
C SER A 125 8.73 2.68 16.36
N SER A 126 9.10 3.78 17.00
CA SER A 126 8.24 4.53 17.91
C SER A 126 7.89 5.87 17.28
N GLY A 127 6.58 6.16 17.15
CA GLY A 127 6.09 7.42 16.60
C GLY A 127 6.28 7.57 15.10
N GLY A 128 6.38 6.47 14.34
CA GLY A 128 6.23 6.44 12.89
C GLY A 128 7.34 7.09 12.06
N LYS A 129 8.55 7.31 12.59
CA LYS A 129 9.59 8.04 11.85
C LYS A 129 10.51 7.14 11.03
N GLN A 130 10.98 6.06 11.60
CA GLN A 130 11.85 5.09 10.93
C GLN A 130 11.49 3.68 11.36
N GLY A 131 11.50 2.73 10.41
CA GLY A 131 11.19 1.34 10.70
C GLY A 131 9.71 1.00 10.51
N PHE A 132 9.33 -0.12 11.08
CA PHE A 132 7.99 -0.70 11.00
C PHE A 132 7.17 -0.34 12.23
N GLU A 133 5.95 0.14 12.05
CA GLU A 133 5.02 0.43 13.14
C GLU A 133 3.69 -0.25 12.87
N VAL A 134 3.11 -0.81 13.91
CA VAL A 134 1.74 -1.33 13.93
C VAL A 134 0.89 -0.42 14.78
N ARG A 135 -0.24 0.01 14.21
CA ARG A 135 -1.28 0.76 14.91
C ARG A 135 -2.58 -0.02 14.83
N TYR A 136 -3.17 -0.28 15.98
CA TYR A 136 -4.46 -0.94 16.10
C TYR A 136 -5.43 -0.02 16.82
N ILE A 137 -6.65 0.09 16.32
CA ILE A 137 -7.76 0.72 17.04
C ILE A 137 -8.78 -0.35 17.30
N ASP A 138 -9.11 -0.55 18.57
CA ASP A 138 -10.06 -1.57 18.99
C ASP A 138 -11.53 -1.14 18.77
N ASN A 139 -12.46 -2.02 19.10
CA ASN A 139 -13.90 -1.77 18.95
C ASN A 139 -14.43 -0.67 19.90
N LEU A 140 -13.67 -0.30 20.90
CA LEU A 140 -13.99 0.81 21.82
C LEU A 140 -13.44 2.15 21.30
N GLY A 141 -12.58 2.11 20.27
CA GLY A 141 -11.90 3.29 19.72
C GLY A 141 -10.58 3.60 20.43
N THR A 142 -10.08 2.69 21.26
CA THR A 142 -8.78 2.85 21.92
C THR A 142 -7.67 2.58 20.92
N GLU A 143 -6.72 3.50 20.85
CA GLU A 143 -5.54 3.39 19.99
C GLU A 143 -4.40 2.68 20.72
N TRP A 144 -3.80 1.72 20.04
CA TRP A 144 -2.68 0.90 20.50
C TRP A 144 -1.56 0.98 19.46
N LEU A 145 -0.33 1.20 19.91
CA LEU A 145 0.84 1.38 19.06
C LEU A 145 1.96 0.41 19.44
N SER A 146 2.66 -0.12 18.44
CA SER A 146 3.93 -0.81 18.69
C SER A 146 5.00 0.17 19.15
N ASP A 147 5.95 -0.31 19.94
CA ASP A 147 7.04 0.51 20.47
C ASP A 147 8.39 -0.15 20.17
N SER A 148 9.33 0.63 19.60
CA SER A 148 10.71 0.19 19.34
C SER A 148 11.51 -0.07 20.61
N LEU A 149 11.12 0.55 21.73
CA LEU A 149 11.78 0.41 23.03
C LEU A 149 11.18 -0.74 23.86
N SER A 150 10.26 -1.51 23.29
CA SER A 150 9.70 -2.67 23.98
C SER A 150 10.80 -3.66 24.33
N VAL A 151 10.90 -4.00 25.61
CA VAL A 151 11.76 -5.08 26.10
C VAL A 151 11.20 -6.48 25.84
N LEU A 152 9.94 -6.54 25.39
CA LEU A 152 9.25 -7.78 25.06
C LEU A 152 9.65 -8.23 23.64
N PRO A 153 9.71 -9.54 23.41
CA PRO A 153 10.09 -10.07 22.09
C PRO A 153 9.15 -9.58 20.99
N GLN A 154 9.73 -9.07 19.92
CA GLN A 154 8.97 -8.65 18.73
C GLN A 154 9.77 -8.93 17.47
N ASN A 155 9.08 -9.31 16.42
CA ASN A 155 9.69 -9.57 15.12
C ASN A 155 8.75 -9.16 13.99
N VAL A 156 9.32 -8.85 12.84
CA VAL A 156 8.57 -8.59 11.61
C VAL A 156 9.37 -9.10 10.42
N THR A 157 8.67 -9.68 9.45
CA THR A 157 9.24 -10.09 8.17
C THR A 157 8.32 -9.61 7.06
N ILE A 158 8.88 -8.94 6.06
CA ILE A 158 8.17 -8.50 4.87
C ILE A 158 8.47 -9.45 3.72
N THR A 159 7.42 -10.03 3.16
CA THR A 159 7.52 -11.02 2.08
C THR A 159 6.58 -10.66 0.93
N LYS A 160 6.70 -11.41 -0.17
CA LYS A 160 5.85 -11.30 -1.37
C LYS A 160 5.77 -9.87 -1.91
N LEU A 161 6.89 -9.15 -1.86
CA LEU A 161 6.98 -7.83 -2.47
C LEU A 161 6.80 -7.93 -3.99
N SER A 162 5.87 -7.16 -4.54
CA SER A 162 5.69 -7.02 -5.98
C SER A 162 5.31 -5.59 -6.33
N TYR A 163 5.82 -5.12 -7.47
CA TYR A 163 5.62 -3.75 -7.94
C TYR A 163 4.76 -3.77 -9.20
N GLU A 164 3.69 -3.01 -9.17
CA GLU A 164 2.78 -2.83 -10.30
C GLU A 164 2.48 -1.35 -10.45
N SER A 165 2.09 -0.95 -11.64
CA SER A 165 1.71 0.44 -11.93
C SER A 165 0.46 0.46 -12.78
N ASP A 166 -0.39 1.44 -12.55
CA ASP A 166 -1.46 1.81 -13.47
C ASP A 166 -1.21 3.23 -14.00
N LEU A 167 -2.22 3.82 -14.63
CA LEU A 167 -2.13 5.18 -15.18
C LEU A 167 -2.00 6.28 -14.11
N LYS A 168 -2.25 5.95 -12.84
CA LYS A 168 -2.33 6.94 -11.76
C LYS A 168 -1.21 6.77 -10.73
N LEU A 169 -0.89 5.53 -10.36
CA LEU A 169 -0.05 5.23 -9.20
C LEU A 169 0.92 4.09 -9.46
N ASP A 170 1.98 4.09 -8.70
CA ASP A 170 2.85 2.92 -8.51
C ASP A 170 2.52 2.27 -7.17
N TYR A 171 2.44 0.96 -7.18
CA TYR A 171 2.07 0.13 -6.03
C TYR A 171 3.20 -0.79 -5.64
N CYS A 172 3.44 -0.91 -4.34
CA CYS A 172 4.23 -1.96 -3.73
C CYS A 172 3.29 -2.85 -2.92
N LYS A 173 2.95 -4.01 -3.46
CA LYS A 173 2.13 -5.03 -2.74
C LYS A 173 3.05 -5.86 -1.86
N PHE A 174 2.61 -6.17 -0.65
CA PHE A 174 3.41 -6.91 0.33
C PHE A 174 2.58 -7.80 1.23
N THR A 175 3.26 -8.71 1.89
CA THR A 175 2.76 -9.43 3.06
C THR A 175 3.74 -9.22 4.19
N ALA A 176 3.28 -8.71 5.33
CA ALA A 176 4.05 -8.64 6.57
C ALA A 176 3.54 -9.71 7.53
N THR A 177 4.47 -10.47 8.12
CA THR A 177 4.21 -11.39 9.23
C THR A 177 4.90 -10.84 10.45
N PHE A 178 4.22 -10.77 11.60
CA PHE A 178 4.80 -10.16 12.78
C PHE A 178 4.19 -10.66 14.08
N ASN A 179 4.99 -10.55 15.14
CA ASN A 179 4.56 -10.61 16.53
C ASN A 179 5.10 -9.36 17.22
N CYS A 180 4.26 -8.72 18.04
CA CYS A 180 4.68 -7.53 18.76
C CYS A 180 3.79 -7.30 19.99
N HIS A 181 4.16 -6.30 20.77
CA HIS A 181 3.32 -5.75 21.82
C HIS A 181 2.89 -4.35 21.42
N LEU A 182 1.61 -4.08 21.61
CA LEU A 182 1.01 -2.78 21.38
C LEU A 182 0.74 -2.14 22.75
N PHE A 183 0.95 -0.85 22.84
CA PHE A 183 0.82 -0.09 24.08
C PHE A 183 -0.19 1.04 23.92
N HIS A 184 -0.92 1.27 25.00
CA HIS A 184 -1.81 2.42 25.18
C HIS A 184 -1.51 3.09 26.52
N PHE A 185 -1.27 4.40 26.50
CA PHE A 185 -1.08 5.14 27.75
C PHE A 185 -2.41 5.36 28.46
N ASN A 186 -2.62 4.64 29.55
CA ASN A 186 -3.79 4.76 30.42
C ASN A 186 -3.58 5.92 31.41
N LYS A 187 -4.27 7.03 31.16
CA LYS A 187 -4.14 8.26 31.99
C LYS A 187 -4.60 8.05 33.43
N GLU A 188 -5.64 7.25 33.66
CA GLU A 188 -6.18 7.00 35.00
C GLU A 188 -5.19 6.22 35.88
N LYS A 189 -4.52 5.25 35.27
CA LYS A 189 -3.52 4.42 35.95
C LYS A 189 -2.11 5.02 35.90
N ASN A 190 -1.91 6.08 35.11
CA ASN A 190 -0.61 6.69 34.81
C ASN A 190 0.45 5.67 34.40
N LYS A 191 0.06 4.70 33.53
CA LYS A 191 0.91 3.64 33.02
C LYS A 191 0.46 3.17 31.65
N ASN A 192 1.34 2.46 30.94
CA ASN A 192 0.99 1.79 29.72
C ASN A 192 0.25 0.48 30.03
N ASP A 193 -0.93 0.31 29.46
CA ASP A 193 -1.57 -0.98 29.26
C ASP A 193 -0.97 -1.60 27.97
N SER A 194 -0.92 -2.91 27.84
CA SER A 194 -0.36 -3.60 26.68
C SER A 194 -1.28 -4.68 26.14
N LEU A 195 -1.22 -4.90 24.83
CA LEU A 195 -1.82 -6.01 24.10
C LEU A 195 -0.75 -6.77 23.34
N GLU A 196 -0.75 -8.08 23.47
CA GLU A 196 0.11 -8.94 22.66
C GLU A 196 -0.54 -9.21 21.30
N VAL A 197 0.27 -9.14 20.24
CA VAL A 197 -0.09 -9.52 18.88
C VAL A 197 0.72 -10.74 18.48
N GLN A 198 0.02 -11.83 18.17
CA GLN A 198 0.62 -13.11 17.82
C GLN A 198 0.19 -13.57 16.43
N ASN A 199 1.11 -14.21 15.69
CA ASN A 199 0.85 -14.84 14.39
C ASN A 199 0.17 -13.91 13.40
N ALA A 200 0.45 -12.62 13.50
CA ALA A 200 -0.15 -11.63 12.64
C ALA A 200 0.36 -11.74 11.19
N VAL A 201 -0.58 -11.70 10.26
CA VAL A 201 -0.32 -11.63 8.82
C VAL A 201 -1.14 -10.49 8.25
N PHE A 202 -0.46 -9.46 7.82
CA PHE A 202 -1.04 -8.31 7.13
C PHE A 202 -0.69 -8.39 5.65
N LYS A 203 -1.69 -8.39 4.77
CA LYS A 203 -1.54 -8.29 3.33
C LYS A 203 -2.12 -6.96 2.86
N GLY A 204 -1.34 -6.17 2.15
CA GLY A 204 -1.75 -4.85 1.68
C GLY A 204 -0.81 -4.29 0.65
N TRP A 205 -0.87 -2.98 0.46
CA TRP A 205 0.00 -2.26 -0.47
C TRP A 205 0.32 -0.86 0.01
N PHE A 206 1.47 -0.37 -0.42
CA PHE A 206 1.84 1.04 -0.34
C PHE A 206 1.72 1.67 -1.73
N THR A 207 1.53 2.98 -1.79
CA THR A 207 1.48 3.73 -3.05
C THR A 207 2.50 4.85 -3.07
N ARG A 208 3.06 5.12 -4.24
CA ARG A 208 3.88 6.28 -4.53
C ARG A 208 3.04 7.32 -5.28
N HIS A 209 2.82 8.46 -4.71
CA HIS A 209 2.11 9.61 -5.30
C HIS A 209 2.57 10.94 -4.74
#